data_086d043d8a4e81f3c083c13f40e1f2d3
#
_entry.id   086d043d8a4e81f3c083c13f40e1f2d3
#
_cell.length_a   1.000
_cell.length_b   1.000
_cell.length_c   1.000
_cell.angle_alpha   90.00
_cell.angle_beta   90.00
_cell.angle_gamma   90.00
#
_symmetry.space_group_name_H-M   'P 1'
#
loop_
_entity.id
_entity.type
_entity.pdbx_description
1 polymer ?
#
loop_
_entity_poly.entity_id
_entity_poly.type
_entity_poly.pdbx_seq_one_letter_code
_entity_poly.pdbx_strand_id
1 'polypeptide(L)'
;MKLPTITGACCIAALLPFSTHAATNDLGEGILSLAPSRVLLNADGSRDHWNGIGRIKSRGGSSCTATLIDTRSADSPPDAPAYVVTSGHCISRQNGVIITDREVEGSIQFNFFTDSTARSYPLKRINWSSMQGVDLAVVELQPTLKSLIDDGIQPLALASEMPEQDREILWVGAPLTRDTGHLRMAACVHKTSEVIMEQPWVWRHTVSNQCRDVDVGASGSPLLIRDNSEIYAVLNLTNQPESEGATEDFNNEIPGFPLMAPDSNYGSPFTALNRCFVSGTFSTDPAVCELFPTFSVNFDTLGRQPGQRARVQLDAEGNDVYPAWDLLFQVDTPFYRYKKVTSAMQCEDQVDYSQAYASQAAAINEPVDGHIGINWLCIIGVSSADEQPSIGLMRNALTLAIELQAAGPTPEPQVKIGKNRFGASSVSWSYEHRLIDHYTVKMGPPDTTECSDPQGFKTQFRDLTLRAKWLPLKICTYAHDINGQPSALREDIVPAAD
;
A
#
# COMPACT_ATOMS: atom_id res chain seq x y z
N MET A 1 -20.15 -69.33 66.94
CA MET A 1 -21.02 -68.36 66.28
C MET A 1 -20.15 -67.29 65.55
N LYS A 2 -20.06 -67.44 64.24
CA LYS A 2 -19.24 -66.46 63.38
C LYS A 2 -20.23 -65.63 62.62
N LEU A 3 -20.17 -64.31 62.77
CA LEU A 3 -20.90 -63.36 61.95
C LEU A 3 -20.14 -63.13 60.61
N PRO A 4 -20.84 -62.97 59.49
CA PRO A 4 -20.24 -62.66 58.23
C PRO A 4 -20.13 -61.11 58.05
N THR A 5 -18.97 -60.73 57.57
CA THR A 5 -18.62 -59.32 57.18
C THR A 5 -19.22 -59.00 55.80
N ILE A 6 -20.03 -57.97 55.70
CA ILE A 6 -20.57 -57.49 54.44
C ILE A 6 -19.61 -56.37 53.94
N THR A 7 -18.96 -56.65 52.81
CA THR A 7 -18.14 -55.70 52.07
C THR A 7 -19.03 -54.90 51.11
N GLY A 8 -19.27 -53.64 51.39
CA GLY A 8 -19.98 -52.73 50.49
C GLY A 8 -19.04 -52.20 49.39
N ALA A 9 -19.38 -52.48 48.12
CA ALA A 9 -18.71 -51.95 46.97
C ALA A 9 -19.23 -50.51 46.69
N CYS A 10 -18.36 -49.52 46.82
CA CYS A 10 -18.65 -48.16 46.51
C CYS A 10 -18.40 -47.91 45.00
N CYS A 11 -19.46 -47.78 44.21
CA CYS A 11 -19.37 -47.38 42.81
C CYS A 11 -19.04 -45.87 42.72
N ILE A 12 -17.81 -45.54 42.41
CA ILE A 12 -17.42 -44.17 42.03
C ILE A 12 -17.83 -43.97 40.59
N ALA A 13 -18.93 -43.23 40.38
CA ALA A 13 -19.29 -42.74 39.05
C ALA A 13 -18.32 -41.61 38.65
N ALA A 14 -17.41 -41.90 37.73
CA ALA A 14 -16.54 -40.89 37.11
C ALA A 14 -17.39 -39.97 36.23
N LEU A 15 -17.65 -38.75 36.71
CA LEU A 15 -18.20 -37.66 35.90
C LEU A 15 -17.09 -37.21 34.94
N LEU A 16 -17.13 -37.64 33.69
CA LEU A 16 -16.35 -37.06 32.62
C LEU A 16 -16.88 -35.64 32.34
N PRO A 17 -16.02 -34.62 32.34
CA PRO A 17 -16.44 -33.29 31.89
C PRO A 17 -16.78 -33.40 30.41
N PHE A 18 -18.04 -33.20 30.07
CA PHE A 18 -18.43 -32.88 28.70
C PHE A 18 -17.87 -31.48 28.41
N SER A 19 -16.73 -31.40 27.69
CA SER A 19 -16.31 -30.20 27.04
C SER A 19 -17.36 -29.84 25.99
N THR A 20 -18.26 -28.94 26.33
CA THR A 20 -19.08 -28.27 25.33
C THR A 20 -18.15 -27.43 24.47
N HIS A 21 -17.70 -27.98 23.35
CA HIS A 21 -17.18 -27.16 22.29
C HIS A 21 -18.34 -26.25 21.87
N ALA A 22 -18.22 -24.96 22.17
CA ALA A 22 -19.06 -23.96 21.55
C ALA A 22 -18.90 -24.20 20.05
N ALA A 23 -20.00 -24.40 19.33
CA ALA A 23 -19.99 -24.48 17.88
C ALA A 23 -19.42 -23.16 17.41
N THR A 24 -18.22 -23.16 16.89
CA THR A 24 -17.64 -22.01 16.20
C THR A 24 -18.54 -21.72 15.01
N ASN A 25 -19.12 -20.54 14.95
CA ASN A 25 -19.88 -20.11 13.78
C ASN A 25 -18.90 -19.99 12.62
N ASP A 26 -18.72 -21.07 11.85
CA ASP A 26 -17.92 -21.04 10.62
C ASP A 26 -18.70 -20.30 9.54
N LEU A 27 -18.49 -19.00 9.44
CA LEU A 27 -19.11 -18.14 8.42
C LEU A 27 -18.47 -18.30 7.04
N GLY A 28 -17.43 -19.11 6.90
CA GLY A 28 -16.70 -19.38 5.66
C GLY A 28 -17.29 -20.47 4.77
N GLU A 29 -18.44 -21.02 5.08
CA GLU A 29 -19.13 -22.03 4.26
C GLU A 29 -18.28 -23.27 3.90
N GLY A 30 -17.32 -23.62 4.74
CA GLY A 30 -16.44 -24.79 4.53
C GLY A 30 -15.49 -24.68 3.33
N ILE A 31 -15.29 -23.49 2.77
CA ILE A 31 -14.38 -23.28 1.64
C ILE A 31 -12.93 -23.41 2.10
N LEU A 32 -12.17 -24.21 1.38
CA LEU A 32 -10.74 -24.35 1.58
C LEU A 32 -9.99 -23.12 1.09
N SER A 33 -8.85 -22.82 1.71
CA SER A 33 -7.90 -21.79 1.24
C SER A 33 -7.63 -21.90 -0.26
N LEU A 34 -7.47 -20.72 -0.91
CA LEU A 34 -7.13 -20.59 -2.33
C LEU A 34 -8.22 -21.03 -3.31
N ALA A 35 -9.42 -21.33 -2.86
CA ALA A 35 -10.55 -21.52 -3.78
C ALA A 35 -10.91 -20.19 -4.47
N PRO A 36 -11.39 -20.21 -5.72
CA PRO A 36 -11.92 -19.03 -6.38
C PRO A 36 -13.00 -18.36 -5.54
N SER A 37 -13.08 -17.03 -5.61
CA SER A 37 -14.09 -16.29 -4.87
C SER A 37 -15.51 -16.65 -5.33
N ARG A 38 -16.47 -16.53 -4.42
CA ARG A 38 -17.88 -16.75 -4.70
C ARG A 38 -18.66 -15.46 -4.65
N VAL A 39 -19.58 -15.28 -5.61
CA VAL A 39 -20.59 -14.23 -5.54
C VAL A 39 -21.49 -14.45 -4.33
N LEU A 40 -21.75 -13.40 -3.58
CA LEU A 40 -22.63 -13.45 -2.42
C LEU A 40 -24.06 -13.09 -2.82
N LEU A 41 -25.00 -13.92 -2.39
CA LEU A 41 -26.45 -13.74 -2.53
C LEU A 41 -27.05 -13.55 -1.13
N ASN A 42 -28.06 -12.70 -0.99
CA ASN A 42 -28.70 -12.41 0.29
C ASN A 42 -30.21 -12.17 0.21
N ALA A 43 -30.88 -12.60 -0.84
CA ALA A 43 -32.35 -12.45 -0.96
C ALA A 43 -33.11 -13.18 0.15
N ASP A 44 -32.49 -14.22 0.76
CA ASP A 44 -33.02 -14.99 1.88
C ASP A 44 -32.61 -14.49 3.27
N GLY A 45 -31.80 -13.41 3.35
CA GLY A 45 -31.28 -12.84 4.59
C GLY A 45 -30.15 -13.69 5.25
N SER A 46 -29.69 -14.75 4.61
CA SER A 46 -28.67 -15.66 5.19
C SER A 46 -27.32 -14.98 5.44
N ARG A 47 -27.07 -13.84 4.78
CA ARG A 47 -25.82 -13.06 4.87
C ARG A 47 -26.03 -11.63 5.37
N ASP A 48 -27.11 -11.38 6.13
CA ASP A 48 -27.37 -10.06 6.73
C ASP A 48 -26.20 -9.57 7.59
N HIS A 49 -25.43 -10.47 8.19
CA HIS A 49 -24.23 -10.16 8.96
C HIS A 49 -23.11 -9.48 8.15
N TRP A 50 -23.17 -9.49 6.81
CA TRP A 50 -22.23 -8.77 5.94
C TRP A 50 -22.89 -7.63 5.13
N ASN A 51 -24.17 -7.34 5.38
CA ASN A 51 -24.87 -6.29 4.64
C ASN A 51 -24.34 -4.86 4.92
N GLY A 52 -23.53 -4.69 5.99
CA GLY A 52 -22.79 -3.47 6.30
C GLY A 52 -21.44 -3.34 5.53
N ILE A 53 -21.13 -4.27 4.62
CA ILE A 53 -20.02 -4.14 3.68
C ILE A 53 -20.59 -3.65 2.35
N GLY A 54 -19.93 -2.65 1.74
CA GLY A 54 -20.49 -2.09 0.52
C GLY A 54 -19.55 -1.21 -0.28
N ARG A 55 -20.10 -0.54 -1.27
CA ARG A 55 -19.38 0.30 -2.23
C ARG A 55 -19.34 1.74 -1.75
N ILE A 56 -18.15 2.26 -1.50
CA ILE A 56 -17.94 3.67 -1.18
C ILE A 56 -17.43 4.44 -2.40
N LYS A 57 -17.89 5.69 -2.55
CA LYS A 57 -17.37 6.63 -3.53
C LYS A 57 -17.42 8.05 -2.96
N SER A 58 -16.27 8.63 -2.69
CA SER A 58 -16.12 10.05 -2.35
C SER A 58 -15.90 10.90 -3.60
N ARG A 59 -16.23 12.19 -3.53
CA ARG A 59 -15.94 13.12 -4.62
C ARG A 59 -14.44 13.28 -4.81
N GLY A 60 -13.95 12.95 -6.00
CA GLY A 60 -12.52 12.96 -6.32
C GLY A 60 -11.73 11.73 -5.87
N GLY A 61 -12.37 10.81 -5.13
CA GLY A 61 -11.77 9.54 -4.72
C GLY A 61 -12.06 8.38 -5.68
N SER A 62 -11.45 7.24 -5.42
CA SER A 62 -11.67 6.00 -6.15
C SER A 62 -12.99 5.33 -5.73
N SER A 63 -13.51 4.44 -6.57
CA SER A 63 -14.61 3.56 -6.20
C SER A 63 -14.04 2.32 -5.50
N CYS A 64 -14.30 2.19 -4.21
CA CYS A 64 -13.71 1.19 -3.33
C CYS A 64 -14.78 0.41 -2.56
N THR A 65 -14.35 -0.57 -1.80
CA THR A 65 -15.15 -1.24 -0.77
C THR A 65 -14.95 -0.53 0.59
N ALA A 66 -15.97 -0.49 1.43
CA ALA A 66 -15.87 -0.01 2.81
C ALA A 66 -16.83 -0.79 3.71
N THR A 67 -16.58 -0.74 5.02
CA THR A 67 -17.33 -1.52 6.00
C THR A 67 -17.81 -0.63 7.13
N LEU A 68 -19.12 -0.72 7.46
CA LEU A 68 -19.71 -0.12 8.65
C LEU A 68 -19.17 -0.85 9.89
N ILE A 69 -18.58 -0.09 10.82
CA ILE A 69 -18.01 -0.66 12.04
C ILE A 69 -18.91 -0.45 13.26
N ASP A 70 -18.89 -1.43 14.16
CA ASP A 70 -19.57 -1.32 15.45
C ASP A 70 -18.66 -0.61 16.46
N THR A 71 -18.99 0.64 16.76
CA THR A 71 -18.25 1.46 17.72
C THR A 71 -18.96 1.58 19.06
N ARG A 72 -20.07 0.84 19.26
CA ARG A 72 -20.86 0.92 20.49
C ARG A 72 -20.10 0.39 21.70
N SER A 73 -20.29 1.07 22.81
CA SER A 73 -19.92 0.67 24.17
C SER A 73 -21.12 0.84 25.11
N ALA A 74 -21.00 0.40 26.35
CA ALA A 74 -22.06 0.56 27.34
C ALA A 74 -22.46 2.02 27.54
N ASP A 75 -21.54 2.95 27.33
CA ASP A 75 -21.73 4.39 27.56
C ASP A 75 -22.02 5.18 26.27
N SER A 76 -22.25 4.50 25.15
CA SER A 76 -22.52 5.17 23.87
C SER A 76 -23.89 5.81 23.85
N PRO A 77 -24.01 7.08 23.43
CA PRO A 77 -25.31 7.72 23.30
C PRO A 77 -26.12 7.11 22.14
N PRO A 78 -27.47 7.19 22.18
CA PRO A 78 -28.34 6.62 21.14
C PRO A 78 -28.11 7.23 19.74
N ASP A 79 -27.59 8.44 19.67
CA ASP A 79 -27.31 9.21 18.47
C ASP A 79 -25.82 9.18 18.10
N ALA A 80 -25.06 8.19 18.60
CA ALA A 80 -23.67 8.02 18.28
C ALA A 80 -23.45 7.98 16.75
N PRO A 81 -22.39 8.63 16.24
CA PRO A 81 -22.09 8.66 14.80
C PRO A 81 -21.85 7.25 14.24
N ALA A 82 -22.15 7.08 12.95
CA ALA A 82 -21.79 5.89 12.21
C ALA A 82 -20.47 6.11 11.47
N TYR A 83 -19.59 5.13 11.54
CA TYR A 83 -18.29 5.18 10.86
C TYR A 83 -18.11 4.00 9.93
N VAL A 84 -17.43 4.26 8.82
CA VAL A 84 -16.93 3.22 7.93
C VAL A 84 -15.42 3.27 7.84
N VAL A 85 -14.82 2.12 7.63
CA VAL A 85 -13.38 1.97 7.36
C VAL A 85 -13.16 1.56 5.92
N THR A 86 -12.10 2.10 5.31
CA THR A 86 -11.67 1.81 3.94
C THR A 86 -10.16 2.09 3.81
N SER A 87 -9.58 1.88 2.62
CA SER A 87 -8.20 2.29 2.35
C SER A 87 -8.06 3.81 2.24
N GLY A 88 -6.91 4.34 2.66
CA GLY A 88 -6.59 5.76 2.56
C GLY A 88 -6.57 6.27 1.12
N HIS A 89 -6.00 5.47 0.19
CA HIS A 89 -5.97 5.82 -1.23
C HIS A 89 -7.36 5.93 -1.88
N CYS A 90 -8.39 5.37 -1.26
CA CYS A 90 -9.79 5.55 -1.69
C CYS A 90 -10.28 6.99 -1.48
N ILE A 91 -9.64 7.70 -0.56
CA ILE A 91 -9.92 9.10 -0.22
C ILE A 91 -8.93 10.04 -0.90
N SER A 92 -7.62 9.78 -0.76
CA SER A 92 -6.56 10.59 -1.35
C SER A 92 -5.29 9.75 -1.54
N ARG A 93 -4.64 9.93 -2.69
CA ARG A 93 -3.34 9.31 -2.99
C ARG A 93 -2.17 10.26 -2.74
N GLN A 94 -2.39 11.40 -2.11
CA GLN A 94 -1.32 12.36 -1.86
C GLN A 94 -0.37 11.82 -0.80
N ASN A 95 0.89 11.59 -1.20
CA ASN A 95 1.93 11.15 -0.27
C ASN A 95 2.30 12.29 0.70
N GLY A 96 2.55 11.94 1.95
CA GLY A 96 2.94 12.91 2.98
C GLY A 96 1.79 13.67 3.63
N VAL A 97 0.53 13.50 3.19
CA VAL A 97 -0.61 14.26 3.72
C VAL A 97 -1.53 13.35 4.52
N ILE A 98 -1.76 13.72 5.78
CA ILE A 98 -2.79 13.10 6.63
C ILE A 98 -3.99 14.02 6.66
N ILE A 99 -5.15 13.47 6.28
CA ILE A 99 -6.41 14.21 6.28
C ILE A 99 -7.12 13.94 7.59
N THR A 100 -7.48 14.99 8.33
CA THR A 100 -8.27 14.91 9.55
C THR A 100 -9.42 15.90 9.51
N ASP A 101 -10.54 15.54 10.13
CA ASP A 101 -11.70 16.41 10.36
C ASP A 101 -12.16 17.22 9.12
N ARG A 102 -12.18 16.59 7.94
CA ARG A 102 -12.53 17.24 6.68
C ARG A 102 -13.90 16.77 6.16
N GLU A 103 -14.81 17.71 5.90
CA GLU A 103 -16.07 17.41 5.22
C GLU A 103 -15.84 16.75 3.87
N VAL A 104 -16.68 15.80 3.51
CA VAL A 104 -16.59 15.06 2.26
C VAL A 104 -17.96 14.82 1.63
N GLU A 105 -18.06 15.07 0.33
CA GLU A 105 -19.20 14.69 -0.49
C GLU A 105 -19.01 13.26 -1.04
N GLY A 106 -20.09 12.51 -1.08
CA GLY A 106 -20.09 11.15 -1.60
C GLY A 106 -21.12 10.27 -0.92
N SER A 107 -21.07 9.00 -1.20
CA SER A 107 -21.99 8.02 -0.60
C SER A 107 -21.36 6.65 -0.45
N ILE A 108 -21.95 5.86 0.44
CA ILE A 108 -21.73 4.42 0.53
C ILE A 108 -23.03 3.69 0.21
N GLN A 109 -22.92 2.56 -0.48
CA GLN A 109 -24.03 1.66 -0.78
C GLN A 109 -23.87 0.38 0.02
N PHE A 110 -24.74 0.15 1.00
CA PHE A 110 -24.84 -1.07 1.79
C PHE A 110 -25.83 -2.06 1.20
N ASN A 111 -25.89 -3.27 1.76
CA ASN A 111 -26.67 -4.39 1.23
C ASN A 111 -26.29 -4.67 -0.25
N PHE A 112 -25.00 -4.66 -0.54
CA PHE A 112 -24.44 -4.62 -1.89
C PHE A 112 -24.27 -6.00 -2.52
N PHE A 113 -25.27 -6.87 -2.34
CA PHE A 113 -25.32 -8.22 -2.93
C PHE A 113 -25.94 -8.17 -4.34
N THR A 114 -25.69 -9.19 -5.13
CA THR A 114 -26.16 -9.28 -6.52
C THR A 114 -27.69 -9.36 -6.62
N ASP A 115 -28.34 -9.99 -5.66
CA ASP A 115 -29.78 -10.30 -5.62
C ASP A 115 -30.56 -9.44 -4.62
N SER A 116 -29.93 -8.40 -4.08
CA SER A 116 -30.53 -7.49 -3.09
C SER A 116 -30.59 -6.05 -3.61
N THR A 117 -31.47 -5.24 -3.04
CA THR A 117 -31.52 -3.81 -3.35
C THR A 117 -30.52 -3.06 -2.47
N ALA A 118 -29.49 -2.49 -3.07
CA ALA A 118 -28.53 -1.67 -2.37
C ALA A 118 -29.17 -0.37 -1.84
N ARG A 119 -28.77 0.05 -0.64
CA ARG A 119 -29.21 1.28 0.02
C ARG A 119 -28.07 2.27 0.13
N SER A 120 -28.29 3.51 -0.34
CA SER A 120 -27.25 4.55 -0.39
C SER A 120 -27.37 5.51 0.77
N TYR A 121 -26.24 5.77 1.43
CA TYR A 121 -26.14 6.70 2.56
C TYR A 121 -25.03 7.73 2.29
N PRO A 122 -25.29 9.02 2.59
CA PRO A 122 -24.33 10.08 2.34
C PRO A 122 -23.18 10.04 3.35
N LEU A 123 -21.97 10.35 2.85
CA LEU A 123 -20.81 10.62 3.67
C LEU A 123 -20.96 11.99 4.36
N LYS A 124 -20.30 12.17 5.47
CA LYS A 124 -20.30 13.45 6.22
C LYS A 124 -18.88 14.01 6.32
N ARG A 125 -17.93 13.20 6.81
CA ARG A 125 -16.61 13.70 7.22
C ARG A 125 -15.56 12.62 7.13
N ILE A 126 -14.35 12.97 6.71
CA ILE A 126 -13.15 12.16 6.88
C ILE A 126 -12.60 12.49 8.25
N ASN A 127 -12.70 11.55 9.20
CA ASN A 127 -12.16 11.73 10.54
C ASN A 127 -10.66 11.57 10.55
N TRP A 128 -10.17 10.61 9.76
CA TRP A 128 -8.74 10.38 9.55
C TRP A 128 -8.53 9.61 8.25
N SER A 129 -7.49 9.97 7.48
CA SER A 129 -7.07 9.22 6.29
C SER A 129 -5.60 9.47 6.01
N SER A 130 -4.85 8.41 5.72
CA SER A 130 -3.43 8.48 5.45
C SER A 130 -2.97 7.44 4.45
N MET A 131 -1.89 7.78 3.74
CA MET A 131 -1.02 6.86 3.01
C MET A 131 0.38 6.79 3.66
N GLN A 132 0.60 7.47 4.79
CA GLN A 132 1.88 7.47 5.52
C GLN A 132 1.92 6.33 6.51
N GLY A 133 2.87 5.41 6.35
CA GLY A 133 3.07 4.25 7.23
C GLY A 133 1.95 3.22 7.20
N VAL A 134 0.75 3.60 6.77
CA VAL A 134 -0.46 2.79 6.67
C VAL A 134 -1.38 3.35 5.58
N ASP A 135 -2.10 2.48 4.90
CA ASP A 135 -3.11 2.89 3.91
C ASP A 135 -4.52 2.64 4.48
N LEU A 136 -5.04 3.61 5.22
CA LEU A 136 -6.26 3.48 6.01
C LEU A 136 -7.05 4.78 6.05
N ALA A 137 -8.38 4.69 6.08
CA ALA A 137 -9.28 5.82 6.31
C ALA A 137 -10.47 5.45 7.22
N VAL A 138 -10.88 6.41 8.05
CA VAL A 138 -12.10 6.40 8.86
C VAL A 138 -12.99 7.53 8.40
N VAL A 139 -14.21 7.20 7.96
CA VAL A 139 -15.17 8.16 7.40
C VAL A 139 -16.47 8.09 8.17
N GLU A 140 -16.94 9.24 8.66
CA GLU A 140 -18.24 9.40 9.33
C GLU A 140 -19.35 9.53 8.28
N LEU A 141 -20.48 8.90 8.54
CA LEU A 141 -21.70 9.00 7.72
C LEU A 141 -22.65 10.09 8.29
N GLN A 142 -23.55 10.59 7.44
CA GLN A 142 -24.57 11.54 7.91
C GLN A 142 -25.59 10.88 8.87
N PRO A 143 -26.10 9.66 8.62
CA PRO A 143 -26.98 8.98 9.57
C PRO A 143 -26.19 8.52 10.81
N THR A 144 -26.90 8.36 11.93
CA THR A 144 -26.35 7.75 13.15
C THR A 144 -26.22 6.23 13.00
N LEU A 145 -25.37 5.62 13.81
CA LEU A 145 -25.22 4.16 13.83
C LEU A 145 -26.55 3.46 14.14
N LYS A 146 -27.30 3.99 15.09
CA LYS A 146 -28.64 3.48 15.43
C LYS A 146 -29.59 3.53 14.23
N SER A 147 -29.59 4.63 13.48
CA SER A 147 -30.46 4.76 12.30
C SER A 147 -30.16 3.70 11.24
N LEU A 148 -28.89 3.39 11.01
CA LEU A 148 -28.48 2.34 10.06
C LEU A 148 -28.90 0.96 10.55
N ILE A 149 -28.78 0.69 11.85
CA ILE A 149 -29.23 -0.58 12.46
C ILE A 149 -30.76 -0.71 12.37
N ASP A 150 -31.51 0.37 12.65
CA ASP A 150 -32.96 0.39 12.50
C ASP A 150 -33.40 0.16 11.04
N ASP A 151 -32.59 0.58 10.08
CA ASP A 151 -32.75 0.27 8.64
C ASP A 151 -32.36 -1.17 8.28
N GLY A 152 -31.87 -1.96 9.24
CA GLY A 152 -31.47 -3.35 9.06
C GLY A 152 -30.03 -3.53 8.58
N ILE A 153 -29.20 -2.49 8.54
CA ILE A 153 -27.77 -2.61 8.20
C ILE A 153 -26.98 -3.03 9.44
N GLN A 154 -26.21 -4.10 9.33
CA GLN A 154 -25.45 -4.68 10.44
C GLN A 154 -24.01 -4.16 10.44
N PRO A 155 -23.55 -3.49 11.51
CA PRO A 155 -22.15 -3.11 11.67
C PRO A 155 -21.32 -4.34 12.06
N LEU A 156 -20.04 -4.36 11.65
CA LEU A 156 -19.10 -5.40 12.01
C LEU A 156 -18.18 -4.93 13.15
N ALA A 157 -17.88 -5.83 14.08
CA ALA A 157 -16.97 -5.54 15.18
C ALA A 157 -15.51 -5.48 14.68
N LEU A 158 -14.69 -4.65 15.34
CA LEU A 158 -13.24 -4.64 15.15
C LEU A 158 -12.61 -5.73 16.04
N ALA A 159 -11.70 -6.52 15.48
CA ALA A 159 -10.94 -7.50 16.24
C ALA A 159 -10.04 -6.79 17.26
N SER A 160 -10.01 -7.29 18.49
CA SER A 160 -9.16 -6.74 19.55
C SER A 160 -7.67 -7.08 19.36
N GLU A 161 -7.40 -8.18 18.67
CA GLU A 161 -6.07 -8.73 18.43
C GLU A 161 -5.91 -9.17 16.99
N MET A 162 -4.66 -9.24 16.53
CA MET A 162 -4.34 -9.80 15.22
C MET A 162 -4.52 -11.32 15.24
N PRO A 163 -5.01 -11.93 14.15
CA PRO A 163 -5.03 -13.37 14.03
C PRO A 163 -3.58 -13.92 14.06
N GLU A 164 -3.45 -15.16 14.59
CA GLU A 164 -2.18 -15.86 14.53
C GLU A 164 -1.75 -16.13 13.08
N GLN A 165 -0.45 -16.25 12.87
CA GLN A 165 0.13 -16.67 11.58
C GLN A 165 -0.54 -17.95 11.07
N ASP A 166 -0.86 -17.98 9.79
CA ASP A 166 -1.54 -19.10 9.09
C ASP A 166 -2.98 -19.41 9.56
N ARG A 167 -3.59 -18.52 10.35
CA ARG A 167 -5.01 -18.61 10.68
C ARG A 167 -5.88 -18.41 9.44
N GLU A 168 -6.94 -19.20 9.31
CA GLU A 168 -7.93 -18.98 8.25
C GLU A 168 -8.70 -17.68 8.44
N ILE A 169 -8.85 -16.96 7.33
CA ILE A 169 -9.52 -15.66 7.24
C ILE A 169 -10.47 -15.64 6.05
N LEU A 170 -11.35 -14.65 6.03
CA LEU A 170 -12.20 -14.33 4.89
C LEU A 170 -11.86 -12.95 4.36
N TRP A 171 -11.85 -12.84 3.06
CA TRP A 171 -11.96 -11.57 2.36
C TRP A 171 -13.38 -11.45 1.82
N VAL A 172 -14.06 -10.32 2.10
CA VAL A 172 -15.38 -9.99 1.57
C VAL A 172 -15.29 -8.61 0.90
N GLY A 173 -15.44 -8.56 -0.41
CA GLY A 173 -15.22 -7.32 -1.17
C GLY A 173 -16.03 -7.24 -2.46
N ALA A 174 -15.98 -6.07 -3.10
CA ALA A 174 -16.75 -5.76 -4.30
C ALA A 174 -15.82 -5.32 -5.45
N PRO A 175 -15.06 -6.22 -6.10
CA PRO A 175 -14.18 -5.88 -7.22
C PRO A 175 -15.00 -5.40 -8.42
N LEU A 176 -14.53 -4.33 -9.09
CA LEU A 176 -15.24 -3.72 -10.23
C LEU A 176 -15.15 -4.54 -11.51
N THR A 177 -14.07 -5.30 -11.66
CA THR A 177 -13.73 -6.01 -12.91
C THR A 177 -14.31 -7.43 -12.96
N ARG A 178 -14.92 -7.90 -11.86
CA ARG A 178 -15.47 -9.24 -11.76
C ARG A 178 -17.00 -9.20 -11.82
N ASP A 179 -17.57 -9.94 -12.76
CA ASP A 179 -19.00 -10.11 -12.95
C ASP A 179 -19.82 -8.79 -12.86
N THR A 180 -20.69 -8.72 -11.85
CA THR A 180 -21.58 -7.58 -11.61
C THR A 180 -20.97 -6.49 -10.74
N GLY A 181 -19.73 -6.67 -10.24
CA GLY A 181 -19.07 -5.73 -9.31
C GLY A 181 -19.66 -5.72 -7.90
N HIS A 182 -20.49 -6.69 -7.55
CA HIS A 182 -21.10 -6.85 -6.22
C HIS A 182 -20.21 -7.66 -5.26
N LEU A 183 -20.70 -7.86 -4.03
CA LEU A 183 -19.94 -8.56 -3.00
C LEU A 183 -19.61 -10.00 -3.40
N ARG A 184 -18.36 -10.34 -3.15
CA ARG A 184 -17.79 -11.68 -3.29
C ARG A 184 -17.04 -12.03 -2.01
N MET A 185 -16.79 -13.30 -1.79
CA MET A 185 -16.03 -13.81 -0.67
C MET A 185 -15.00 -14.83 -1.14
N ALA A 186 -13.81 -14.81 -0.56
CA ALA A 186 -12.83 -15.88 -0.65
C ALA A 186 -12.29 -16.21 0.74
N ALA A 187 -11.94 -17.49 0.97
CA ALA A 187 -11.23 -17.93 2.16
C ALA A 187 -9.75 -18.16 1.83
N CYS A 188 -8.88 -17.76 2.74
CA CYS A 188 -7.44 -17.93 2.63
C CYS A 188 -6.80 -17.88 4.03
N VAL A 189 -5.48 -17.81 4.12
CA VAL A 189 -4.78 -17.72 5.39
C VAL A 189 -4.12 -16.38 5.58
N HIS A 190 -4.13 -15.90 6.82
CA HIS A 190 -3.41 -14.71 7.26
C HIS A 190 -1.91 -14.95 7.30
N LYS A 191 -1.14 -13.98 6.82
CA LYS A 191 0.30 -13.90 6.98
C LYS A 191 0.70 -12.51 7.42
N THR A 192 1.72 -12.42 8.26
CA THR A 192 2.34 -11.13 8.60
C THR A 192 3.31 -10.71 7.50
N SER A 193 3.38 -9.41 7.25
CA SER A 193 4.39 -8.78 6.40
C SER A 193 4.84 -7.52 7.11
N GLU A 194 6.13 -7.19 7.06
CA GLU A 194 6.63 -6.03 7.81
C GLU A 194 6.46 -4.74 7.03
N VAL A 195 7.07 -4.65 5.86
CA VAL A 195 7.11 -3.44 5.03
C VAL A 195 6.68 -3.77 3.61
N ILE A 196 5.90 -2.88 3.02
CA ILE A 196 5.62 -2.86 1.58
C ILE A 196 5.96 -1.49 1.04
N MET A 197 6.52 -1.47 -0.16
CA MET A 197 6.78 -0.26 -0.91
C MET A 197 6.09 -0.31 -2.27
N GLU A 198 5.10 0.56 -2.45
CA GLU A 198 4.51 0.90 -3.74
C GLU A 198 4.83 2.37 -3.99
N GLN A 199 5.94 2.64 -4.66
CA GLN A 199 6.47 4.00 -4.80
C GLN A 199 5.42 5.03 -5.23
N PRO A 200 5.32 6.18 -4.54
CA PRO A 200 6.23 6.67 -3.49
C PRO A 200 5.84 6.27 -2.06
N TRP A 201 4.81 5.43 -1.87
CA TRP A 201 4.28 5.08 -0.54
C TRP A 201 5.03 3.92 0.08
N VAL A 202 5.17 3.98 1.41
CA VAL A 202 5.79 2.95 2.23
C VAL A 202 4.85 2.64 3.40
N TRP A 203 4.42 1.39 3.49
CA TRP A 203 3.54 0.94 4.58
C TRP A 203 4.28 -0.05 5.48
N ARG A 204 4.11 0.14 6.77
CA ARG A 204 4.72 -0.68 7.82
C ARG A 204 3.67 -1.55 8.50
N HIS A 205 4.07 -2.64 9.12
CA HIS A 205 3.16 -3.57 9.82
C HIS A 205 2.02 -4.08 8.93
N THR A 206 2.29 -4.35 7.68
CA THR A 206 1.26 -4.84 6.76
C THR A 206 0.90 -6.30 7.07
N VAL A 207 -0.28 -6.70 6.62
CA VAL A 207 -0.72 -8.08 6.59
C VAL A 207 -0.79 -8.56 5.17
N SER A 208 -0.55 -9.85 4.94
CA SER A 208 -0.69 -10.44 3.61
C SER A 208 -1.58 -11.68 3.62
N ASN A 209 -2.08 -12.04 2.44
CA ASN A 209 -2.88 -13.24 2.23
C ASN A 209 -2.86 -13.61 0.73
N GLN A 210 -3.41 -14.76 0.39
CA GLN A 210 -3.52 -15.25 -0.98
C GLN A 210 -4.98 -15.51 -1.38
N CYS A 211 -5.93 -14.77 -0.83
CA CYS A 211 -7.32 -14.83 -1.26
C CYS A 211 -7.44 -14.56 -2.76
N ARG A 212 -8.20 -15.38 -3.48
CA ARG A 212 -8.32 -15.34 -4.94
C ARG A 212 -9.31 -14.28 -5.40
N ASP A 213 -9.14 -13.84 -6.66
CA ASP A 213 -10.02 -12.90 -7.38
C ASP A 213 -10.11 -11.50 -6.74
N VAL A 214 -9.11 -11.12 -5.97
CA VAL A 214 -8.94 -9.74 -5.52
C VAL A 214 -8.50 -8.88 -6.72
N ASP A 215 -9.20 -7.76 -6.96
CA ASP A 215 -8.96 -6.91 -8.11
C ASP A 215 -9.41 -5.47 -7.85
N VAL A 216 -9.27 -4.58 -8.83
CA VAL A 216 -9.64 -3.16 -8.75
C VAL A 216 -11.05 -2.99 -8.15
N GLY A 217 -11.18 -2.07 -7.19
CA GLY A 217 -12.41 -1.83 -6.42
C GLY A 217 -12.55 -2.67 -5.16
N ALA A 218 -11.73 -3.71 -4.98
CA ALA A 218 -11.63 -4.46 -3.72
C ALA A 218 -10.90 -3.69 -2.61
N SER A 219 -10.14 -2.65 -2.94
CA SER A 219 -9.49 -1.78 -1.95
C SER A 219 -10.46 -1.33 -0.86
N GLY A 220 -10.04 -1.39 0.40
CA GLY A 220 -10.87 -1.08 1.57
C GLY A 220 -11.79 -2.21 2.02
N SER A 221 -11.79 -3.36 1.36
CA SER A 221 -12.51 -4.55 1.80
C SER A 221 -12.01 -5.01 3.17
N PRO A 222 -12.89 -5.48 4.06
CA PRO A 222 -12.46 -6.06 5.31
C PRO A 222 -11.75 -7.39 5.09
N LEU A 223 -10.70 -7.61 5.87
CA LEU A 223 -10.14 -8.92 6.14
C LEU A 223 -10.71 -9.37 7.50
N LEU A 224 -11.42 -10.48 7.49
CA LEU A 224 -12.24 -10.96 8.60
C LEU A 224 -11.63 -12.21 9.22
N ILE A 225 -11.66 -12.29 10.55
CA ILE A 225 -11.43 -13.55 11.26
C ILE A 225 -12.60 -14.49 10.92
N ARG A 226 -12.29 -15.69 10.43
CA ARG A 226 -13.29 -16.61 9.86
C ARG A 226 -14.38 -17.01 10.84
N ASP A 227 -14.03 -17.20 12.10
CA ASP A 227 -14.91 -17.80 13.10
C ASP A 227 -15.96 -16.81 13.67
N ASN A 228 -15.68 -15.49 13.63
CA ASN A 228 -16.51 -14.49 14.28
C ASN A 228 -16.83 -13.27 13.41
N SER A 229 -16.27 -13.18 12.20
CA SER A 229 -16.39 -12.03 11.29
C SER A 229 -15.89 -10.69 11.84
N GLU A 230 -15.03 -10.69 12.85
CA GLU A 230 -14.38 -9.47 13.30
C GLU A 230 -13.37 -8.98 12.27
N ILE A 231 -13.35 -7.67 12.04
CA ILE A 231 -12.43 -7.03 11.09
C ILE A 231 -11.08 -6.83 11.78
N TYR A 232 -10.00 -7.41 11.26
CA TYR A 232 -8.65 -7.18 11.78
C TYR A 232 -7.80 -6.29 10.89
N ALA A 233 -8.15 -6.14 9.61
CA ALA A 233 -7.45 -5.29 8.65
C ALA A 233 -8.35 -4.86 7.48
N VAL A 234 -7.93 -3.85 6.72
CA VAL A 234 -8.45 -3.55 5.38
C VAL A 234 -7.47 -3.98 4.31
N LEU A 235 -8.00 -4.49 3.22
CA LEU A 235 -7.25 -4.80 2.01
C LEU A 235 -6.86 -3.50 1.28
N ASN A 236 -5.62 -3.38 0.84
CA ASN A 236 -5.12 -2.21 0.14
C ASN A 236 -4.73 -2.49 -1.30
N LEU A 237 -3.94 -3.52 -1.53
CA LEU A 237 -3.42 -3.83 -2.85
C LEU A 237 -3.29 -5.33 -3.10
N THR A 238 -3.13 -5.69 -4.37
CA THR A 238 -2.93 -7.06 -4.83
C THR A 238 -1.77 -7.13 -5.81
N ASN A 239 -0.98 -8.20 -5.72
CA ASN A 239 0.07 -8.57 -6.68
C ASN A 239 -0.29 -9.90 -7.37
N GLN A 240 -1.56 -10.08 -7.74
CA GLN A 240 -2.00 -11.25 -8.50
C GLN A 240 -1.75 -11.03 -9.99
N PRO A 241 -1.31 -12.05 -10.76
CA PRO A 241 -0.89 -11.91 -12.17
C PRO A 241 -2.00 -11.38 -13.09
N GLU A 242 -3.26 -11.58 -12.72
CA GLU A 242 -4.43 -11.13 -13.49
C GLU A 242 -4.91 -9.72 -13.08
N SER A 243 -4.30 -9.10 -12.06
CA SER A 243 -4.67 -7.75 -11.63
C SER A 243 -4.03 -6.68 -12.51
N GLU A 244 -4.75 -5.59 -12.78
CA GLU A 244 -4.13 -4.40 -13.35
C GLU A 244 -3.12 -3.84 -12.33
N GLY A 245 -1.84 -3.86 -12.68
CA GLY A 245 -0.75 -3.36 -11.83
C GLY A 245 0.13 -4.43 -11.18
N ALA A 246 -0.07 -5.71 -11.50
CA ALA A 246 0.93 -6.74 -11.17
C ALA A 246 2.28 -6.32 -11.78
N THR A 247 3.22 -5.95 -10.94
CA THR A 247 4.57 -5.57 -11.37
C THR A 247 5.41 -6.83 -11.55
N GLU A 248 5.94 -7.03 -12.75
CA GLU A 248 7.03 -7.98 -12.94
C GLU A 248 8.22 -7.57 -12.04
N ASP A 249 8.88 -8.56 -11.49
CA ASP A 249 9.85 -8.46 -10.39
C ASP A 249 11.21 -7.82 -10.78
N PHE A 250 11.23 -6.61 -11.36
CA PHE A 250 12.48 -5.85 -11.55
C PHE A 250 13.15 -5.43 -10.23
N ASN A 251 12.43 -5.51 -9.13
CA ASN A 251 12.92 -5.08 -7.82
C ASN A 251 13.69 -6.17 -7.06
N ASN A 252 13.64 -7.42 -7.52
CA ASN A 252 14.36 -8.56 -6.89
C ASN A 252 15.88 -8.36 -6.81
N GLU A 253 16.44 -7.53 -7.67
CA GLU A 253 17.88 -7.28 -7.74
C GLU A 253 18.33 -6.12 -6.83
N ILE A 254 17.40 -5.41 -6.18
CA ILE A 254 17.73 -4.26 -5.33
C ILE A 254 17.96 -4.73 -3.89
N PRO A 255 19.20 -4.61 -3.34
CA PRO A 255 19.43 -4.97 -1.95
C PRO A 255 18.52 -4.20 -0.99
N GLY A 256 17.82 -4.91 -0.12
CA GLY A 256 16.94 -4.32 0.88
C GLY A 256 15.59 -3.83 0.37
N PHE A 257 15.24 -4.08 -0.92
CA PHE A 257 13.90 -3.74 -1.42
C PHE A 257 12.85 -4.66 -0.80
N PRO A 258 11.79 -4.11 -0.20
CA PRO A 258 10.70 -4.92 0.35
C PRO A 258 9.84 -5.45 -0.80
N LEU A 259 10.09 -6.70 -1.17
CA LEU A 259 9.40 -7.36 -2.27
C LEU A 259 7.98 -7.75 -1.91
N MET A 260 7.07 -7.54 -2.84
CA MET A 260 5.75 -8.13 -2.79
C MET A 260 5.79 -9.55 -3.35
N ALA A 261 5.38 -10.53 -2.53
CA ALA A 261 5.31 -11.91 -2.99
C ALA A 261 4.28 -12.04 -4.14
N PRO A 262 4.56 -12.88 -5.15
CA PRO A 262 3.61 -13.15 -6.21
C PRO A 262 2.32 -13.77 -5.63
N ASP A 263 1.21 -13.60 -6.33
CA ASP A 263 -0.13 -14.11 -5.92
C ASP A 263 -0.60 -13.65 -4.53
N SER A 264 -0.05 -12.56 -4.00
CA SER A 264 -0.35 -12.09 -2.65
C SER A 264 -1.13 -10.78 -2.67
N ASN A 265 -1.99 -10.63 -1.68
CA ASN A 265 -2.70 -9.39 -1.38
C ASN A 265 -2.17 -8.83 -0.07
N TYR A 266 -2.26 -7.51 0.11
CA TYR A 266 -1.72 -6.81 1.25
C TYR A 266 -2.76 -5.87 1.85
N GLY A 267 -2.68 -5.68 3.16
CA GLY A 267 -3.62 -4.85 3.89
C GLY A 267 -3.02 -4.15 5.10
N SER A 268 -3.75 -3.18 5.60
CA SER A 268 -3.40 -2.39 6.79
C SER A 268 -4.19 -2.89 8.01
N PRO A 269 -3.51 -3.27 9.11
CA PRO A 269 -4.15 -3.76 10.32
C PRO A 269 -4.84 -2.62 11.11
N PHE A 270 -5.84 -2.98 11.92
CA PHE A 270 -6.62 -2.06 12.74
C PHE A 270 -6.15 -1.93 14.19
N THR A 271 -5.07 -2.56 14.60
CA THR A 271 -4.67 -2.58 16.01
C THR A 271 -4.56 -1.19 16.66
N ALA A 272 -4.13 -0.19 15.89
CA ALA A 272 -4.07 1.20 16.36
C ALA A 272 -5.45 1.89 16.42
N LEU A 273 -6.43 1.43 15.64
CA LEU A 273 -7.76 2.04 15.51
C LEU A 273 -8.69 1.65 16.65
N ASN A 274 -8.57 0.44 17.21
CA ASN A 274 -9.51 -0.07 18.22
C ASN A 274 -9.70 0.86 19.43
N ARG A 275 -8.62 1.53 19.83
CA ARG A 275 -8.66 2.47 20.97
C ARG A 275 -9.17 3.86 20.61
N CYS A 276 -9.33 4.15 19.33
CA CYS A 276 -9.72 5.49 18.87
C CYS A 276 -11.21 5.80 19.06
N PHE A 277 -12.03 4.85 19.49
CA PHE A 277 -13.45 5.08 19.75
C PHE A 277 -13.74 5.12 21.24
N VAL A 278 -14.21 6.27 21.72
CA VAL A 278 -14.61 6.49 23.11
C VAL A 278 -16.09 6.79 23.14
N SER A 279 -16.85 5.98 23.87
CA SER A 279 -18.33 6.10 23.94
C SER A 279 -18.99 6.23 22.55
N GLY A 280 -18.52 5.45 21.59
CA GLY A 280 -19.04 5.44 20.21
C GLY A 280 -18.58 6.58 19.32
N THR A 281 -17.68 7.46 19.80
CA THR A 281 -17.20 8.62 19.04
C THR A 281 -15.69 8.51 18.77
N PHE A 282 -15.27 8.85 17.55
CA PHE A 282 -13.85 8.86 17.16
C PHE A 282 -13.09 9.96 17.91
N SER A 283 -12.03 9.57 18.64
CA SER A 283 -11.21 10.47 19.46
C SER A 283 -9.97 10.93 18.70
N THR A 284 -9.64 12.20 18.83
CA THR A 284 -8.39 12.79 18.33
C THR A 284 -7.34 12.98 19.43
N ASP A 285 -7.65 12.52 20.66
CA ASP A 285 -6.73 12.60 21.80
C ASP A 285 -5.59 11.58 21.64
N PRO A 286 -4.33 12.02 21.53
CA PRO A 286 -3.18 11.12 21.38
C PRO A 286 -2.94 10.20 22.61
N ALA A 287 -3.54 10.51 23.76
CA ALA A 287 -3.50 9.63 24.93
C ALA A 287 -4.36 8.37 24.75
N VAL A 288 -5.31 8.41 23.82
CA VAL A 288 -6.27 7.34 23.56
C VAL A 288 -6.08 6.74 22.17
N CYS A 289 -5.91 7.58 21.15
CA CYS A 289 -5.81 7.18 19.75
C CYS A 289 -4.39 7.35 19.22
N GLU A 290 -3.71 6.23 18.99
CA GLU A 290 -2.33 6.20 18.50
C GLU A 290 -2.17 6.65 17.02
N LEU A 291 -3.27 7.06 16.36
CA LEU A 291 -3.23 7.73 15.07
C LEU A 291 -2.90 9.23 15.21
N PHE A 292 -2.80 9.74 16.44
CA PHE A 292 -2.48 11.13 16.77
C PHE A 292 -1.24 11.24 17.66
N PRO A 293 -0.56 12.41 17.64
CA PRO A 293 -0.85 13.57 16.82
C PRO A 293 -0.53 13.35 15.35
N THR A 294 -1.18 14.11 14.48
CA THR A 294 -0.96 14.10 13.03
C THR A 294 -0.17 15.32 12.58
N PHE A 295 0.48 15.20 11.45
CA PHE A 295 1.13 16.28 10.72
C PHE A 295 1.13 15.93 9.24
N SER A 296 1.37 16.91 8.38
CA SER A 296 1.49 16.69 6.94
C SER A 296 2.79 17.27 6.41
N VAL A 297 3.42 16.51 5.51
CA VAL A 297 4.59 16.94 4.74
C VAL A 297 4.16 17.13 3.30
N ASN A 298 4.39 18.31 2.75
CA ASN A 298 4.01 18.63 1.38
C ASN A 298 5.26 18.93 0.56
N PHE A 299 5.41 18.23 -0.55
CA PHE A 299 6.43 18.45 -1.57
C PHE A 299 5.85 19.29 -2.72
N ASP A 300 5.13 20.35 -2.43
CA ASP A 300 4.46 21.15 -3.43
C ASP A 300 5.32 21.45 -4.67
N THR A 301 4.80 22.26 -5.59
CA THR A 301 5.43 22.61 -6.89
C THR A 301 6.85 23.19 -6.82
N LEU A 302 7.36 23.50 -5.64
CA LEU A 302 8.71 23.97 -5.37
C LEU A 302 9.59 22.89 -4.76
N GLY A 303 9.00 21.85 -4.15
CA GLY A 303 9.70 20.74 -3.51
C GLY A 303 10.05 19.66 -4.53
N ARG A 304 11.30 19.26 -4.59
CA ARG A 304 11.69 18.03 -5.26
C ARG A 304 11.37 16.88 -4.32
N GLN A 305 10.51 15.96 -4.76
CA GLN A 305 10.52 14.64 -4.19
C GLN A 305 11.90 14.03 -4.44
N PRO A 306 12.49 13.31 -3.48
CA PRO A 306 13.75 12.63 -3.73
C PRO A 306 13.59 11.73 -4.95
N GLY A 307 14.59 11.73 -5.82
CA GLY A 307 14.66 10.76 -6.90
C GLY A 307 14.53 9.36 -6.29
N GLN A 308 13.86 8.47 -6.98
CA GLN A 308 13.72 7.08 -6.51
C GLN A 308 15.07 6.33 -6.52
N ARG A 309 16.03 6.85 -7.27
CA ARG A 309 17.37 6.29 -7.46
C ARG A 309 18.43 7.39 -7.38
N ALA A 310 19.56 7.05 -6.82
CA ALA A 310 20.76 7.86 -6.83
C ALA A 310 21.99 6.95 -7.04
N ARG A 311 23.09 7.50 -7.50
CA ARG A 311 24.29 6.73 -7.77
C ARG A 311 25.51 7.42 -7.19
N VAL A 312 26.38 6.64 -6.52
CA VAL A 312 27.67 7.09 -6.05
C VAL A 312 28.53 7.50 -7.26
N GLN A 313 29.21 8.63 -7.15
CA GLN A 313 30.19 9.10 -8.10
C GLN A 313 31.60 8.88 -7.54
N LEU A 314 32.62 8.90 -8.41
CA LEU A 314 34.01 8.92 -7.98
C LEU A 314 34.58 10.34 -8.18
N ASP A 315 35.32 10.81 -7.18
CA ASP A 315 36.13 12.03 -7.33
C ASP A 315 37.38 11.78 -8.22
N ALA A 316 38.20 12.82 -8.41
CA ALA A 316 39.40 12.74 -9.24
C ALA A 316 40.46 11.76 -8.66
N GLU A 317 40.40 11.51 -7.37
CA GLU A 317 41.28 10.61 -6.62
C GLU A 317 40.73 9.17 -6.54
N GLY A 318 39.50 8.93 -7.03
CA GLY A 318 38.83 7.64 -7.05
C GLY A 318 38.08 7.30 -5.75
N ASN A 319 37.83 8.28 -4.88
CA ASN A 319 37.02 8.06 -3.68
C ASN A 319 35.53 8.22 -3.98
N ASP A 320 34.70 7.53 -3.20
CA ASP A 320 33.25 7.61 -3.29
C ASP A 320 32.72 8.99 -2.88
N VAL A 321 31.91 9.59 -3.75
CA VAL A 321 31.14 10.80 -3.50
C VAL A 321 29.66 10.42 -3.47
N TYR A 322 29.08 10.48 -2.29
CA TYR A 322 27.69 10.10 -2.09
C TYR A 322 26.73 11.24 -2.47
N PRO A 323 25.62 10.95 -3.18
CA PRO A 323 24.59 11.94 -3.46
C PRO A 323 23.91 12.40 -2.17
N ALA A 324 23.41 13.62 -2.15
CA ALA A 324 22.60 14.12 -1.04
C ALA A 324 21.11 13.76 -1.23
N TRP A 325 20.34 13.81 -0.14
CA TRP A 325 18.89 13.71 -0.20
C TRP A 325 18.27 14.84 -1.03
N ASP A 326 18.87 16.04 -1.03
CA ASP A 326 18.45 17.22 -1.80
C ASP A 326 16.93 17.47 -1.73
N LEU A 327 16.40 17.45 -0.52
CA LEU A 327 14.98 17.47 -0.25
C LEU A 327 14.55 18.85 0.24
N LEU A 328 13.58 19.47 -0.45
CA LEU A 328 12.88 20.67 -0.02
C LEU A 328 11.41 20.35 0.18
N PHE A 329 10.84 20.75 1.31
CA PHE A 329 9.46 20.42 1.66
C PHE A 329 8.85 21.44 2.62
N GLN A 330 7.55 21.32 2.85
CA GLN A 330 6.82 22.05 3.87
C GLN A 330 6.24 21.08 4.88
N VAL A 331 6.23 21.47 6.15
CA VAL A 331 5.55 20.72 7.20
C VAL A 331 4.55 21.67 7.85
N ASP A 332 3.35 21.19 8.15
CA ASP A 332 2.29 21.99 8.75
C ASP A 332 2.46 22.24 10.27
N THR A 333 3.51 21.68 10.87
CA THR A 333 3.93 21.93 12.25
C THR A 333 5.06 22.96 12.34
N PRO A 334 5.26 23.66 13.48
CA PRO A 334 6.33 24.65 13.65
C PRO A 334 7.75 24.10 13.49
N PHE A 335 7.94 22.82 13.81
CA PHE A 335 9.24 22.16 13.72
C PHE A 335 9.07 20.76 13.10
N TYR A 336 10.21 20.20 12.64
CA TYR A 336 10.31 18.81 12.21
C TYR A 336 11.58 18.17 12.76
N ARG A 337 11.55 16.83 12.80
CA ARG A 337 12.73 15.99 13.07
C ARG A 337 12.82 14.92 11.99
N TYR A 338 14.01 14.43 11.73
CA TYR A 338 14.22 13.35 10.79
C TYR A 338 15.32 12.40 11.26
N LYS A 339 15.38 11.23 10.65
CA LYS A 339 16.51 10.30 10.76
C LYS A 339 16.67 9.48 9.49
N LYS A 340 17.91 9.07 9.22
CA LYS A 340 18.28 8.15 8.15
C LYS A 340 18.41 6.76 8.75
N VAL A 341 17.85 5.75 8.06
CA VAL A 341 17.81 4.37 8.58
C VAL A 341 17.99 3.35 7.45
N THR A 342 18.36 2.12 7.80
CA THR A 342 18.56 1.00 6.87
C THR A 342 17.31 0.11 6.74
N SER A 343 16.30 0.31 7.59
CA SER A 343 15.00 -0.36 7.52
C SER A 343 13.89 0.64 7.83
N ALA A 344 12.81 0.62 7.05
CA ALA A 344 11.65 1.49 7.27
C ALA A 344 11.01 1.29 8.65
N MET A 345 11.09 0.09 9.23
CA MET A 345 10.57 -0.20 10.58
C MET A 345 11.26 0.63 11.66
N GLN A 346 12.52 0.99 11.46
CA GLN A 346 13.26 1.84 12.40
C GLN A 346 12.69 3.27 12.48
N CYS A 347 11.81 3.70 11.57
CA CYS A 347 11.08 4.97 11.74
C CYS A 347 10.23 4.99 13.02
N GLU A 348 9.87 3.85 13.56
CA GLU A 348 9.07 3.74 14.79
C GLU A 348 9.94 3.61 16.07
N ASP A 349 11.25 3.56 15.95
CA ASP A 349 12.15 3.67 17.10
C ASP A 349 12.31 5.13 17.51
N GLN A 350 12.19 5.43 18.80
CA GLN A 350 12.34 6.79 19.31
C GLN A 350 13.78 7.33 19.19
N VAL A 351 14.76 6.42 19.13
CA VAL A 351 16.18 6.73 19.12
C VAL A 351 16.62 7.30 17.79
N ASP A 352 17.64 8.16 17.79
CA ASP A 352 18.35 8.72 16.64
C ASP A 352 17.57 9.70 15.76
N TYR A 353 16.38 10.15 16.16
CA TYR A 353 15.79 11.32 15.52
C TYR A 353 16.66 12.57 15.80
N SER A 354 16.84 13.39 14.77
CA SER A 354 17.61 14.64 14.86
C SER A 354 17.06 15.58 15.94
N GLN A 355 17.82 16.61 16.28
CA GLN A 355 17.23 17.76 16.96
C GLN A 355 16.07 18.34 16.12
N ALA A 356 15.19 19.11 16.75
CA ALA A 356 14.12 19.79 16.03
C ALA A 356 14.69 20.95 15.18
N TYR A 357 14.25 20.99 13.92
CA TYR A 357 14.54 22.06 12.98
C TYR A 357 13.27 22.87 12.72
N ALA A 358 13.38 24.17 12.53
CA ALA A 358 12.23 25.00 12.15
C ALA A 358 11.68 24.59 10.78
N SER A 359 10.35 24.46 10.66
CA SER A 359 9.68 24.07 9.42
C SER A 359 9.67 25.16 8.34
N GLN A 360 10.04 26.39 8.69
CA GLN A 360 10.18 27.49 7.75
C GLN A 360 11.39 27.20 6.84
N ALA A 361 11.16 26.96 5.55
CA ALA A 361 12.14 26.51 4.57
C ALA A 361 12.80 25.16 4.93
N ALA A 362 11.97 24.14 5.24
CA ALA A 362 12.45 22.82 5.58
C ALA A 362 13.26 22.18 4.45
N ALA A 363 14.46 21.72 4.78
CA ALA A 363 15.39 21.10 3.83
C ALA A 363 16.21 19.99 4.52
N ILE A 364 16.52 18.94 3.75
CA ILE A 364 17.45 17.88 4.16
C ILE A 364 18.43 17.67 3.00
N ASN A 365 19.68 18.13 3.18
CA ASN A 365 20.74 18.08 2.17
C ASN A 365 21.92 17.21 2.61
N GLU A 366 21.72 16.36 3.62
CA GLU A 366 22.74 15.41 4.05
C GLU A 366 22.97 14.32 2.98
N PRO A 367 24.19 13.76 2.93
CA PRO A 367 24.45 12.62 2.06
C PRO A 367 23.54 11.43 2.38
N VAL A 368 23.13 10.72 1.34
CA VAL A 368 22.58 9.36 1.48
C VAL A 368 23.69 8.49 2.05
N ASP A 369 23.41 7.78 3.14
CA ASP A 369 24.43 6.96 3.80
C ASP A 369 24.96 5.85 2.86
N GLY A 370 26.22 5.42 3.09
CA GLY A 370 26.97 4.57 2.17
C GLY A 370 26.49 3.10 2.03
N HIS A 371 25.21 2.83 2.30
CA HIS A 371 24.62 1.51 2.10
C HIS A 371 24.09 1.37 0.68
N ILE A 372 24.76 0.54 -0.15
CA ILE A 372 24.27 0.23 -1.49
C ILE A 372 22.98 -0.59 -1.38
N GLY A 373 21.92 -0.11 -2.04
CA GLY A 373 20.57 -0.65 -1.94
C GLY A 373 19.59 0.40 -1.44
N ILE A 374 18.50 -0.03 -0.80
CA ILE A 374 17.49 0.89 -0.31
C ILE A 374 17.92 1.57 0.98
N ASN A 375 17.90 2.89 0.96
CA ASN A 375 18.10 3.77 2.11
C ASN A 375 16.77 4.48 2.41
N TRP A 376 16.50 4.69 3.70
CA TRP A 376 15.25 5.24 4.17
C TRP A 376 15.47 6.54 4.93
N LEU A 377 14.55 7.47 4.75
CA LEU A 377 14.48 8.73 5.50
C LEU A 377 13.12 8.82 6.19
N CYS A 378 13.12 8.97 7.50
CA CYS A 378 11.93 9.17 8.31
C CYS A 378 11.81 10.65 8.66
N ILE A 379 10.65 11.26 8.42
CA ILE A 379 10.37 12.66 8.77
C ILE A 379 9.14 12.68 9.67
N ILE A 380 9.20 13.40 10.79
CA ILE A 380 8.08 13.68 11.68
C ILE A 380 7.95 15.19 11.91
N GLY A 381 6.70 15.67 12.01
CA GLY A 381 6.39 17.03 12.42
C GLY A 381 6.21 17.09 13.92
N VAL A 382 6.72 18.14 14.59
CA VAL A 382 6.60 18.35 16.03
C VAL A 382 6.11 19.77 16.34
N SER A 383 5.32 19.91 17.40
CA SER A 383 4.68 21.19 17.78
C SER A 383 5.62 22.14 18.54
N SER A 384 6.70 21.62 19.13
CA SER A 384 7.75 22.41 19.81
C SER A 384 9.13 21.79 19.62
N ALA A 385 10.16 22.59 19.86
CA ALA A 385 11.55 22.12 19.76
C ALA A 385 11.90 21.04 20.81
N ASP A 386 11.20 21.03 21.93
CA ASP A 386 11.43 20.08 23.03
C ASP A 386 10.56 18.81 22.90
N GLU A 387 9.58 18.79 21.99
CA GLU A 387 8.72 17.62 21.79
C GLU A 387 9.54 16.43 21.33
N GLN A 388 9.42 15.33 22.09
CA GLN A 388 10.06 14.08 21.76
C GLN A 388 9.16 13.23 20.86
N PRO A 389 9.75 12.36 19.99
CA PRO A 389 8.96 11.45 19.18
C PRO A 389 8.03 10.60 20.04
N SER A 390 6.71 10.67 19.79
CA SER A 390 5.69 9.82 20.39
C SER A 390 5.32 8.67 19.46
N ILE A 391 4.63 7.65 19.99
CA ILE A 391 4.15 6.52 19.19
C ILE A 391 3.32 7.01 17.99
N GLY A 392 2.38 7.94 18.22
CA GLY A 392 1.54 8.50 17.15
C GLY A 392 2.36 9.25 16.09
N LEU A 393 3.31 10.11 16.50
CA LEU A 393 4.20 10.81 15.56
C LEU A 393 5.01 9.83 14.72
N MET A 394 5.57 8.79 15.33
CA MET A 394 6.41 7.80 14.64
C MET A 394 5.60 6.90 13.72
N ARG A 395 4.37 6.51 14.10
CA ARG A 395 3.44 5.80 13.21
C ARG A 395 3.05 6.62 11.99
N ASN A 396 2.90 7.92 12.16
CA ASN A 396 2.61 8.87 11.11
C ASN A 396 3.85 9.35 10.36
N ALA A 397 5.06 8.84 10.69
CA ALA A 397 6.29 9.29 10.02
C ALA A 397 6.20 9.11 8.51
N LEU A 398 6.45 10.19 7.77
CA LEU A 398 6.68 10.08 6.35
C LEU A 398 7.98 9.32 6.13
N THR A 399 7.87 8.18 5.45
CA THR A 399 9.01 7.34 5.11
C THR A 399 9.28 7.47 3.62
N LEU A 400 10.47 7.96 3.27
CA LEU A 400 10.94 8.06 1.90
C LEU A 400 12.02 7.01 1.65
N ALA A 401 12.03 6.45 0.44
CA ALA A 401 13.00 5.46 0.02
C ALA A 401 13.82 5.98 -1.16
N ILE A 402 15.11 5.71 -1.16
CA ILE A 402 16.01 5.93 -2.29
C ILE A 402 16.88 4.69 -2.51
N GLU A 403 16.97 4.22 -3.74
CA GLU A 403 17.94 3.21 -4.13
C GLU A 403 19.29 3.88 -4.37
N LEU A 404 20.29 3.57 -3.54
CA LEU A 404 21.67 3.98 -3.77
C LEU A 404 22.40 2.92 -4.60
N GLN A 405 22.84 3.30 -5.77
CA GLN A 405 23.60 2.46 -6.69
C GLN A 405 25.11 2.68 -6.52
N ALA A 406 25.88 1.61 -6.65
CA ALA A 406 27.35 1.69 -6.59
C ALA A 406 27.92 2.52 -7.75
N ALA A 407 29.07 3.16 -7.50
CA ALA A 407 29.87 3.78 -8.55
C ALA A 407 30.34 2.74 -9.59
N GLY A 408 30.55 3.19 -10.82
CA GLY A 408 31.04 2.32 -11.88
C GLY A 408 30.71 2.85 -13.28
N PRO A 409 31.08 2.15 -14.35
CA PRO A 409 30.76 2.55 -15.71
C PRO A 409 29.25 2.42 -15.97
N THR A 410 28.73 3.29 -16.82
CA THR A 410 27.35 3.14 -17.32
C THR A 410 27.30 1.95 -18.27
N PRO A 411 26.31 1.05 -18.14
CA PRO A 411 26.17 -0.11 -19.01
C PRO A 411 26.01 0.27 -20.48
N GLU A 412 26.42 -0.63 -21.37
CA GLU A 412 26.22 -0.45 -22.80
C GLU A 412 24.72 -0.36 -23.16
N PRO A 413 24.39 0.42 -24.22
CA PRO A 413 23.01 0.55 -24.65
C PRO A 413 22.37 -0.79 -25.03
N GLN A 414 21.17 -1.03 -24.51
CA GLN A 414 20.35 -2.19 -24.84
C GLN A 414 19.43 -1.85 -26.02
N VAL A 415 19.89 -2.14 -27.26
CA VAL A 415 19.18 -1.83 -28.51
C VAL A 415 18.75 -3.09 -29.21
N LYS A 416 17.48 -3.18 -29.58
CA LYS A 416 16.89 -4.27 -30.37
C LYS A 416 16.41 -3.72 -31.71
N ILE A 417 16.92 -4.28 -32.80
CA ILE A 417 16.49 -3.99 -34.18
C ILE A 417 15.69 -5.17 -34.70
N GLY A 418 14.53 -4.90 -35.28
CA GLY A 418 13.62 -5.93 -35.75
C GLY A 418 12.51 -5.41 -36.66
N LYS A 419 11.45 -6.19 -36.80
CA LYS A 419 10.21 -5.79 -37.46
C LYS A 419 9.11 -5.72 -36.40
N ASN A 420 8.28 -4.68 -36.48
CA ASN A 420 7.09 -4.58 -35.63
C ASN A 420 5.99 -5.56 -36.11
N ARG A 421 4.88 -5.63 -35.38
CA ARG A 421 3.71 -6.50 -35.70
C ARG A 421 3.11 -6.27 -37.10
N PHE A 422 3.45 -5.16 -37.76
CA PHE A 422 2.98 -4.83 -39.13
C PHE A 422 4.07 -5.06 -40.17
N GLY A 423 5.22 -5.66 -39.82
CA GLY A 423 6.34 -5.94 -40.71
C GLY A 423 7.23 -4.74 -41.04
N ALA A 424 6.98 -3.56 -40.46
CA ALA A 424 7.86 -2.39 -40.63
C ALA A 424 9.10 -2.51 -39.73
N SER A 425 10.27 -2.05 -40.23
CA SER A 425 11.50 -1.99 -39.43
C SER A 425 11.30 -1.17 -38.19
N SER A 426 11.76 -1.66 -37.05
CA SER A 426 11.65 -1.02 -35.75
C SER A 426 12.97 -1.08 -34.98
N VAL A 427 13.16 -0.08 -34.14
CA VAL A 427 14.29 -0.01 -33.19
C VAL A 427 13.69 0.30 -31.84
N SER A 428 14.02 -0.52 -30.84
CA SER A 428 13.61 -0.35 -29.46
C SER A 428 14.81 -0.26 -28.52
N TRP A 429 14.65 0.49 -27.45
CA TRP A 429 15.62 0.65 -26.39
C TRP A 429 15.03 0.10 -25.10
N SER A 430 15.76 -0.84 -24.46
CA SER A 430 15.31 -1.40 -23.18
C SER A 430 15.69 -0.46 -22.03
N TYR A 431 14.69 -0.08 -21.25
CA TYR A 431 14.84 0.68 -20.00
C TYR A 431 14.82 -0.23 -18.77
N GLU A 432 14.88 -1.54 -18.97
CA GLU A 432 14.86 -2.53 -17.90
C GLU A 432 16.14 -2.57 -17.07
N HIS A 433 17.25 -2.05 -17.62
CA HIS A 433 18.52 -2.03 -16.90
C HIS A 433 18.52 -0.88 -15.87
N ARG A 434 18.58 -1.23 -14.59
CA ARG A 434 18.48 -0.30 -13.44
C ARG A 434 19.47 0.87 -13.46
N LEU A 435 20.67 0.67 -14.02
CA LEU A 435 21.71 1.70 -14.10
C LEU A 435 21.57 2.60 -15.33
N ILE A 436 20.59 2.39 -16.19
CA ILE A 436 20.30 3.25 -17.34
C ILE A 436 19.11 4.13 -17.02
N ASP A 437 19.31 5.43 -17.07
CA ASP A 437 18.26 6.43 -16.87
C ASP A 437 17.60 6.83 -18.20
N HIS A 438 18.41 7.13 -19.20
CA HIS A 438 17.91 7.48 -20.53
C HIS A 438 18.93 7.17 -21.63
N TYR A 439 18.48 7.29 -22.87
CA TYR A 439 19.33 7.15 -24.06
C TYR A 439 19.43 8.48 -24.81
N THR A 440 20.61 8.75 -25.42
CA THR A 440 20.74 9.76 -26.46
C THR A 440 21.11 9.06 -27.77
N VAL A 441 20.47 9.51 -28.86
CA VAL A 441 20.54 8.86 -30.16
C VAL A 441 20.79 9.89 -31.27
N LYS A 442 21.71 9.54 -32.19
CA LYS A 442 21.94 10.26 -33.45
C LYS A 442 21.70 9.29 -34.59
N MET A 443 21.00 9.71 -35.63
CA MET A 443 20.62 8.83 -36.74
C MET A 443 20.77 9.57 -38.06
N GLY A 444 21.18 8.82 -39.09
CA GLY A 444 21.27 9.33 -40.45
C GLY A 444 21.77 8.29 -41.44
N PRO A 445 22.04 8.69 -42.73
CA PRO A 445 22.58 7.79 -43.73
C PRO A 445 23.94 7.20 -43.27
N PRO A 446 24.21 5.92 -43.51
CA PRO A 446 25.42 5.26 -43.01
C PRO A 446 26.71 5.96 -43.43
N ASP A 447 26.77 6.46 -44.66
CA ASP A 447 27.99 7.04 -45.26
C ASP A 447 28.33 8.45 -44.75
N THR A 448 27.36 9.13 -44.12
CA THR A 448 27.50 10.54 -43.68
C THR A 448 27.30 10.73 -42.18
N THR A 449 26.89 9.70 -41.46
CA THR A 449 26.65 9.78 -40.02
C THR A 449 27.87 9.38 -39.24
N GLU A 450 28.55 10.38 -38.67
CA GLU A 450 29.71 10.19 -37.79
C GLU A 450 29.25 10.12 -36.33
N CYS A 451 29.38 8.94 -35.73
CA CYS A 451 28.96 8.74 -34.33
C CYS A 451 29.90 9.39 -33.31
N SER A 452 31.17 9.63 -33.70
CA SER A 452 32.18 10.29 -32.87
C SER A 452 31.96 11.80 -32.74
N ASP A 453 31.21 12.42 -33.66
CA ASP A 453 30.80 13.82 -33.53
C ASP A 453 29.71 13.97 -32.51
N PRO A 454 29.89 14.74 -31.39
CA PRO A 454 28.92 14.89 -30.33
C PRO A 454 27.66 15.67 -30.75
N GLN A 455 27.71 16.37 -31.87
CA GLN A 455 26.57 17.13 -32.34
C GLN A 455 25.48 16.24 -32.92
N GLY A 456 24.21 16.59 -32.69
CA GLY A 456 23.06 15.92 -33.29
C GLY A 456 22.49 14.76 -32.48
N PHE A 457 23.07 14.41 -31.34
CA PHE A 457 22.42 13.49 -30.40
C PHE A 457 21.19 14.12 -29.76
N LYS A 458 20.11 13.34 -29.62
CA LYS A 458 18.84 13.75 -28.99
C LYS A 458 18.40 12.67 -28.04
N THR A 459 17.79 13.10 -26.93
CA THR A 459 17.19 12.16 -25.97
C THR A 459 16.09 11.37 -26.62
N GLN A 460 16.13 10.05 -26.43
CA GLN A 460 15.21 9.08 -26.99
C GLN A 460 14.31 8.52 -25.87
N PHE A 461 12.99 8.64 -26.07
CA PHE A 461 12.00 8.22 -25.09
C PHE A 461 11.06 7.12 -25.58
N ARG A 462 11.11 6.75 -26.84
CA ARG A 462 10.14 5.82 -27.45
C ARG A 462 10.80 4.95 -28.52
N ASP A 463 10.24 3.78 -28.72
CA ASP A 463 10.58 2.93 -29.86
C ASP A 463 10.28 3.66 -31.17
N LEU A 464 11.09 3.38 -32.17
CA LEU A 464 10.95 3.94 -33.50
C LEU A 464 10.42 2.90 -34.48
N THR A 465 9.44 3.32 -35.29
CA THR A 465 9.05 2.61 -36.51
C THR A 465 9.64 3.38 -37.70
N LEU A 466 10.50 2.72 -38.45
CA LEU A 466 11.23 3.33 -39.57
C LEU A 466 10.49 3.13 -40.89
N ARG A 467 10.41 4.20 -41.67
CA ARG A 467 9.86 4.12 -43.04
C ARG A 467 10.95 3.57 -44.00
N ALA A 468 10.56 2.71 -44.93
CA ALA A 468 11.48 2.09 -45.90
C ALA A 468 12.37 3.12 -46.65
N LYS A 469 11.84 4.30 -46.95
CA LYS A 469 12.58 5.38 -47.65
C LYS A 469 13.72 5.99 -46.84
N TRP A 470 13.81 5.71 -45.54
CA TRP A 470 14.89 6.18 -44.67
C TRP A 470 15.98 5.14 -44.47
N LEU A 471 15.81 3.95 -45.05
CA LEU A 471 16.75 2.85 -44.92
C LEU A 471 17.70 2.77 -46.16
N PRO A 472 18.95 2.36 -45.99
CA PRO A 472 19.57 1.98 -44.72
C PRO A 472 19.85 3.14 -43.78
N LEU A 473 19.85 2.89 -42.46
CA LEU A 473 20.02 3.92 -41.44
C LEU A 473 21.10 3.50 -40.44
N LYS A 474 22.05 4.39 -40.17
CA LYS A 474 23.01 4.25 -39.07
C LYS A 474 22.46 4.89 -37.82
N ILE A 475 22.59 4.22 -36.68
CA ILE A 475 22.14 4.64 -35.37
C ILE A 475 23.32 4.62 -34.42
N CYS A 476 23.60 5.77 -33.80
CA CYS A 476 24.59 5.93 -32.77
C CYS A 476 23.85 6.11 -31.43
N THR A 477 24.13 5.30 -30.43
CA THR A 477 23.42 5.32 -29.16
C THR A 477 24.40 5.41 -27.99
N TYR A 478 24.13 6.32 -27.04
CA TYR A 478 24.67 6.30 -25.69
C TYR A 478 23.56 6.00 -24.70
N ALA A 479 23.82 5.15 -23.74
CA ALA A 479 23.06 5.07 -22.51
C ALA A 479 23.65 6.07 -21.51
N HIS A 480 22.81 6.65 -20.67
CA HIS A 480 23.23 7.54 -19.59
C HIS A 480 22.71 7.02 -18.27
N ASP A 481 23.53 7.09 -17.24
CA ASP A 481 23.09 6.82 -15.88
C ASP A 481 22.34 8.01 -15.27
N ILE A 482 21.87 7.88 -14.04
CA ILE A 482 21.12 8.95 -13.33
C ILE A 482 21.93 10.22 -13.10
N ASN A 483 23.28 10.14 -13.13
CA ASN A 483 24.17 11.29 -13.05
C ASN A 483 24.51 11.88 -14.42
N GLY A 484 23.95 11.31 -15.51
CA GLY A 484 24.21 11.72 -16.88
C GLY A 484 25.54 11.22 -17.45
N GLN A 485 26.23 10.29 -16.75
CA GLN A 485 27.48 9.69 -17.25
C GLN A 485 27.17 8.79 -18.45
N PRO A 486 27.80 9.04 -19.63
CA PRO A 486 27.54 8.23 -20.81
C PRO A 486 28.23 6.86 -20.72
N SER A 487 27.62 5.88 -21.38
CA SER A 487 28.22 4.59 -21.67
C SER A 487 29.28 4.65 -22.77
N ALA A 488 29.88 3.51 -23.10
CA ALA A 488 30.52 3.34 -24.40
C ALA A 488 29.48 3.61 -25.51
N LEU A 489 29.98 4.16 -26.64
CA LEU A 489 29.19 4.38 -27.86
C LEU A 489 28.82 3.04 -28.50
N ARG A 490 27.55 2.85 -28.82
CA ARG A 490 27.07 1.74 -29.63
C ARG A 490 26.62 2.25 -30.99
N GLU A 491 27.08 1.53 -32.04
CA GLU A 491 26.71 1.80 -33.43
C GLU A 491 25.94 0.60 -34.01
N ASP A 492 24.80 0.89 -34.60
CA ASP A 492 23.96 -0.10 -35.25
C ASP A 492 23.61 0.34 -36.68
N ILE A 493 23.47 -0.62 -37.59
CA ILE A 493 22.96 -0.39 -38.95
C ILE A 493 21.61 -1.09 -39.11
N VAL A 494 20.58 -0.33 -39.42
CA VAL A 494 19.31 -0.88 -39.90
C VAL A 494 19.40 -1.03 -41.42
N PRO A 495 19.36 -2.27 -41.97
CA PRO A 495 19.54 -2.49 -43.39
C PRO A 495 18.43 -1.89 -44.25
N ALA A 496 18.65 -1.82 -45.56
CA ALA A 496 17.61 -1.49 -46.52
C ALA A 496 16.41 -2.43 -46.36
N ALA A 497 15.22 -1.92 -46.63
CA ALA A 497 14.04 -2.79 -46.70
C ALA A 497 14.14 -3.71 -47.91
N ASP A 498 13.89 -4.98 -47.72
CA ASP A 498 13.79 -5.97 -48.80
C ASP A 498 12.61 -5.65 -49.73
#